data_fc18f4ece79c2e771be9f35e2f537803
#
_entry.id   fc18f4ece79c2e771be9f35e2f537803
#
_cell.length_a   1.000
_cell.length_b   1.000
_cell.length_c   1.000
_cell.angle_alpha   90.00
_cell.angle_beta   90.00
_cell.angle_gamma   90.00
#
_symmetry.space_group_name_H-M   'P 1'
#
loop_
_entity.id
_entity.type
_entity.pdbx_description
1 polymer ?
#
loop_
_entity_poly.entity_id
_entity_poly.type
_entity_poly.pdbx_seq_one_letter_code
_entity_poly.pdbx_strand_id
1 'polypeptide(L)'
;MNTRDLLIGAGLAIVIAGGGAAWFYIAHRDVLPAGIARANGRLELARIDIAVKYPGRITDLAFSEGDEVTAGQVLAHEDDAEARAQLAAADAQVLQARETTQRARAERDAQQAAARLARLELAHVHVMARQRLVSDMEVQQRQADYDAHDAGLQAADHAVAAADAATQAAQAQADRAGTVVGDMLLHAPVSGRIEYRIVEKGAVVPGGGRIASMLDPSDMYLTVFYPAEVAGGLHVGDQARIVLDALHRQVIPATVSFVAPEAQFTPKYVETTTEREKLVYRVKLQVAPETARQYGTMLKSGMTGDGYVRADPTIRWPDSLFLANAK
;
A
#
# COMPACT_ATOMS: atom_id res chain seq x y z
N MET A 1 52.44 42.34 54.49
CA MET A 1 51.23 41.84 53.76
C MET A 1 50.90 40.52 54.42
N ASN A 2 49.80 40.52 55.20
CA ASN A 2 49.49 39.34 56.04
C ASN A 2 49.01 38.16 55.20
N THR A 3 49.51 36.97 55.50
CA THR A 3 49.14 35.71 54.84
C THR A 3 47.63 35.42 54.85
N ARG A 4 46.88 36.00 55.76
CA ARG A 4 45.41 35.96 55.84
C ARG A 4 44.73 36.74 54.71
N ASP A 5 45.27 37.89 54.31
CA ASP A 5 44.69 38.70 53.23
C ASP A 5 44.91 38.04 51.85
N LEU A 6 46.00 37.31 51.71
CA LEU A 6 46.30 36.52 50.49
C LEU A 6 45.38 35.34 50.36
N LEU A 7 45.02 34.65 51.45
CA LEU A 7 44.09 33.53 51.46
C LEU A 7 42.66 33.94 51.21
N ILE A 8 42.25 35.11 51.72
CA ILE A 8 40.90 35.67 51.46
C ILE A 8 40.79 36.12 50.01
N GLY A 9 41.83 36.72 49.43
CA GLY A 9 41.88 37.11 48.02
C GLY A 9 41.83 35.95 47.08
N ALA A 10 42.56 34.86 47.38
CA ALA A 10 42.53 33.61 46.60
C ALA A 10 41.16 32.92 46.66
N GLY A 11 40.53 32.87 47.84
CA GLY A 11 39.17 32.32 47.99
C GLY A 11 38.13 33.10 47.21
N LEU A 12 38.18 34.44 47.21
CA LEU A 12 37.28 35.26 46.44
C LEU A 12 37.46 35.10 44.90
N ALA A 13 38.71 34.97 44.45
CA ALA A 13 39.01 34.71 43.03
C ALA A 13 38.47 33.38 42.53
N ILE A 14 38.54 32.32 43.36
CA ILE A 14 37.99 30.98 43.03
C ILE A 14 36.48 31.01 42.97
N VAL A 15 35.80 31.73 43.86
CA VAL A 15 34.34 31.89 43.84
C VAL A 15 33.87 32.69 42.60
N ILE A 16 34.59 33.76 42.24
CA ILE A 16 34.26 34.53 41.03
C ILE A 16 34.54 33.71 39.76
N ALA A 17 35.66 32.97 39.69
CA ALA A 17 35.96 32.12 38.54
C ALA A 17 34.98 30.93 38.43
N GLY A 18 34.61 30.33 39.54
CA GLY A 18 33.63 29.23 39.59
C GLY A 18 32.21 29.73 39.23
N GLY A 19 31.82 30.89 39.76
CA GLY A 19 30.53 31.53 39.41
C GLY A 19 30.47 31.99 37.95
N GLY A 20 31.60 32.55 37.45
CA GLY A 20 31.73 32.92 36.03
C GLY A 20 31.68 31.75 35.09
N ALA A 21 32.37 30.63 35.44
CA ALA A 21 32.32 29.40 34.64
C ALA A 21 30.92 28.74 34.68
N ALA A 22 30.29 28.70 35.85
CA ALA A 22 28.91 28.19 35.97
C ALA A 22 27.91 29.05 35.21
N TRP A 23 28.03 30.40 35.31
CA TRP A 23 27.21 31.33 34.54
C TRP A 23 27.44 31.19 33.02
N PHE A 24 28.71 31.06 32.58
CA PHE A 24 29.06 30.83 31.18
C PHE A 24 28.52 29.46 30.67
N TYR A 25 28.57 28.45 31.50
CA TYR A 25 28.01 27.14 31.17
C TYR A 25 26.48 27.13 31.12
N ILE A 26 25.82 27.87 31.99
CA ILE A 26 24.36 28.03 32.00
C ILE A 26 23.89 28.96 30.85
N ALA A 27 24.64 30.00 30.55
CA ALA A 27 24.34 30.95 29.48
C ALA A 27 24.57 30.38 28.07
N HIS A 28 25.45 29.38 27.94
CA HIS A 28 25.71 28.66 26.66
C HIS A 28 24.97 27.33 26.57
N ARG A 29 23.98 27.09 27.42
CA ARG A 29 23.01 26.03 27.12
C ARG A 29 22.31 26.42 25.83
N ASP A 30 22.24 25.47 24.88
CA ASP A 30 21.64 25.57 23.54
C ASP A 30 20.29 26.33 23.57
N VAL A 31 20.38 27.66 23.58
CA VAL A 31 19.18 28.52 23.42
C VAL A 31 18.85 28.46 21.92
N LEU A 32 17.79 27.73 21.59
CA LEU A 32 17.30 27.72 20.21
C LEU A 32 16.96 29.15 19.79
N PRO A 33 17.29 29.55 18.53
CA PRO A 33 16.86 30.81 17.98
C PRO A 33 15.34 31.00 18.10
N ALA A 34 14.91 32.21 18.38
CA ALA A 34 13.48 32.53 18.37
C ALA A 34 12.87 32.12 17.02
N GLY A 35 11.78 31.37 17.06
CA GLY A 35 11.11 30.81 15.85
C GLY A 35 11.47 29.39 15.48
N ILE A 36 12.38 28.76 16.24
CA ILE A 36 12.57 27.28 16.17
C ILE A 36 11.97 26.69 17.45
N ALA A 37 11.00 25.81 17.28
CA ALA A 37 10.37 25.10 18.38
C ALA A 37 10.90 23.67 18.48
N ARG A 38 11.12 23.21 19.72
CA ARG A 38 11.51 21.84 20.05
C ARG A 38 10.41 21.20 20.87
N ALA A 39 10.08 19.97 20.54
CA ALA A 39 9.22 19.15 21.38
C ALA A 39 9.75 17.70 21.38
N ASN A 40 9.65 17.07 22.56
CA ASN A 40 9.95 15.63 22.66
C ASN A 40 8.82 14.83 22.02
N GLY A 41 9.19 13.73 21.38
CA GLY A 41 8.27 12.87 20.69
C GLY A 41 8.69 11.41 20.66
N ARG A 42 7.86 10.63 20.02
CA ARG A 42 8.10 9.20 19.84
C ARG A 42 8.10 8.86 18.35
N LEU A 43 9.12 8.12 17.94
CA LEU A 43 9.22 7.59 16.60
C LEU A 43 8.21 6.45 16.43
N GLU A 44 7.43 6.52 15.37
CA GLU A 44 6.43 5.53 15.00
C GLU A 44 6.70 5.08 13.57
N LEU A 45 6.51 3.79 13.32
CA LEU A 45 6.51 3.19 12.00
C LEU A 45 5.07 2.80 11.67
N ALA A 46 4.69 2.93 10.41
CA ALA A 46 3.36 2.50 9.99
C ALA A 46 3.19 1.01 10.23
N ARG A 47 2.08 0.67 10.89
CA ARG A 47 1.71 -0.71 11.17
C ARG A 47 0.74 -1.20 10.12
N ILE A 48 1.01 -2.37 9.57
CA ILE A 48 0.17 -3.05 8.60
C ILE A 48 -0.25 -4.39 9.19
N ASP A 49 -1.56 -4.58 9.34
CA ASP A 49 -2.11 -5.85 9.77
C ASP A 49 -2.34 -6.75 8.56
N ILE A 50 -1.81 -7.97 8.63
CA ILE A 50 -2.00 -9.00 7.62
C ILE A 50 -3.17 -9.85 8.08
N ALA A 51 -4.22 -9.89 7.26
CA ALA A 51 -5.47 -10.57 7.58
C ALA A 51 -5.87 -11.53 6.46
N VAL A 52 -6.54 -12.61 6.82
CA VAL A 52 -7.15 -13.55 5.89
C VAL A 52 -8.39 -12.94 5.24
N LYS A 53 -8.60 -13.19 3.96
CA LYS A 53 -9.78 -12.70 3.24
C LYS A 53 -10.98 -13.62 3.42
N TYR A 54 -10.75 -14.91 3.46
CA TYR A 54 -11.76 -15.94 3.63
C TYR A 54 -11.59 -16.65 4.99
N PRO A 55 -12.63 -17.25 5.55
CA PRO A 55 -12.48 -18.07 6.74
C PRO A 55 -11.79 -19.38 6.37
N GLY A 56 -10.76 -19.76 7.11
CA GLY A 56 -10.01 -20.98 6.82
C GLY A 56 -9.10 -21.42 7.96
N ARG A 57 -8.48 -22.59 7.78
CA ARG A 57 -7.44 -23.09 8.67
C ARG A 57 -6.07 -22.72 8.11
N ILE A 58 -5.22 -22.18 8.96
CA ILE A 58 -3.82 -21.93 8.61
C ILE A 58 -3.06 -23.27 8.59
N THR A 59 -2.60 -23.67 7.42
CA THR A 59 -1.85 -24.92 7.23
C THR A 59 -0.35 -24.73 7.40
N ASP A 60 0.15 -23.53 7.09
CA ASP A 60 1.56 -23.20 7.27
C ASP A 60 1.77 -21.71 7.55
N LEU A 61 2.86 -21.42 8.31
CA LEU A 61 3.33 -20.08 8.62
C LEU A 61 4.83 -20.03 8.34
N ALA A 62 5.23 -19.18 7.40
CA ALA A 62 6.61 -19.06 6.91
C ALA A 62 7.33 -17.84 7.52
N PHE A 63 6.96 -17.42 8.73
CA PHE A 63 7.57 -16.29 9.42
C PHE A 63 7.54 -16.48 10.95
N SER A 64 8.43 -15.77 11.62
CA SER A 64 8.49 -15.62 13.07
C SER A 64 8.45 -14.14 13.46
N GLU A 65 8.17 -13.87 14.74
CA GLU A 65 8.26 -12.51 15.26
C GLU A 65 9.69 -11.98 15.14
N GLY A 66 9.82 -10.76 14.65
CA GLY A 66 11.09 -10.11 14.42
C GLY A 66 11.73 -10.38 13.06
N ASP A 67 11.18 -11.27 12.24
CA ASP A 67 11.70 -11.56 10.89
C ASP A 67 11.54 -10.36 9.96
N GLU A 68 12.52 -10.18 9.09
CA GLU A 68 12.44 -9.26 7.96
C GLU A 68 11.85 -9.98 6.76
N VAL A 69 10.84 -9.35 6.15
CA VAL A 69 10.14 -9.89 4.99
C VAL A 69 10.18 -8.90 3.84
N THR A 70 10.18 -9.42 2.62
CA THR A 70 10.14 -8.61 1.41
C THR A 70 8.73 -8.57 0.82
N ALA A 71 8.39 -7.48 0.14
CA ALA A 71 7.11 -7.37 -0.57
C ALA A 71 6.89 -8.57 -1.50
N GLY A 72 5.70 -9.17 -1.44
CA GLY A 72 5.35 -10.37 -2.22
C GLY A 72 5.82 -11.70 -1.63
N GLN A 73 6.60 -11.71 -0.54
CA GLN A 73 7.00 -12.94 0.14
C GLN A 73 5.78 -13.64 0.73
N VAL A 74 5.67 -14.96 0.52
CA VAL A 74 4.62 -15.79 1.13
C VAL A 74 4.84 -15.85 2.64
N LEU A 75 3.82 -15.50 3.40
CA LEU A 75 3.83 -15.49 4.87
C LEU A 75 3.04 -16.66 5.45
N ALA A 76 1.88 -16.96 4.86
CA ALA A 76 1.02 -18.00 5.35
C ALA A 76 0.31 -18.71 4.22
N HIS A 77 -0.10 -19.94 4.47
CA HIS A 77 -0.93 -20.74 3.58
C HIS A 77 -2.17 -21.19 4.34
N GLU A 78 -3.34 -20.89 3.80
CA GLU A 78 -4.61 -21.43 4.25
C GLU A 78 -4.89 -22.79 3.60
N ASP A 79 -5.79 -23.59 4.19
CA ASP A 79 -6.28 -24.84 3.60
C ASP A 79 -7.06 -24.51 2.32
N ASP A 80 -6.48 -24.80 1.18
CA ASP A 80 -7.02 -24.46 -0.14
C ASP A 80 -7.64 -25.67 -0.88
N ALA A 81 -7.76 -26.83 -0.21
CA ALA A 81 -8.22 -28.06 -0.83
C ALA A 81 -9.61 -27.92 -1.50
N GLU A 82 -10.55 -27.27 -0.81
CA GLU A 82 -11.89 -27.03 -1.34
C GLU A 82 -11.85 -26.01 -2.51
N ALA A 83 -11.10 -24.94 -2.37
CA ALA A 83 -10.99 -23.91 -3.41
C ALA A 83 -10.34 -24.48 -4.69
N ARG A 84 -9.32 -25.33 -4.55
CA ARG A 84 -8.70 -26.04 -5.70
C ARG A 84 -9.68 -27.00 -6.37
N ALA A 85 -10.51 -27.71 -5.58
CA ALA A 85 -11.54 -28.57 -6.15
C ALA A 85 -12.59 -27.75 -6.94
N GLN A 86 -12.98 -26.57 -6.44
CA GLN A 86 -13.88 -25.67 -7.14
C GLN A 86 -13.24 -25.10 -8.43
N LEU A 87 -11.96 -24.74 -8.40
CA LEU A 87 -11.21 -24.31 -9.59
C LEU A 87 -11.17 -25.43 -10.63
N ALA A 88 -10.83 -26.65 -10.24
CA ALA A 88 -10.79 -27.80 -11.15
C ALA A 88 -12.16 -28.09 -11.79
N ALA A 89 -13.25 -27.94 -11.03
CA ALA A 89 -14.60 -28.06 -11.56
C ALA A 89 -14.94 -26.95 -12.59
N ALA A 90 -14.53 -25.71 -12.32
CA ALA A 90 -14.72 -24.59 -13.24
C ALA A 90 -13.88 -24.75 -14.50
N ASP A 91 -12.65 -25.22 -14.39
CA ASP A 91 -11.79 -25.53 -15.56
C ASP A 91 -12.41 -26.62 -16.45
N ALA A 92 -13.01 -27.66 -15.86
CA ALA A 92 -13.73 -28.68 -16.61
C ALA A 92 -14.94 -28.09 -17.37
N GLN A 93 -15.64 -27.10 -16.80
CA GLN A 93 -16.72 -26.38 -17.48
C GLN A 93 -16.19 -25.57 -18.67
N VAL A 94 -15.02 -24.93 -18.55
CA VAL A 94 -14.36 -24.24 -19.66
C VAL A 94 -14.06 -25.21 -20.80
N LEU A 95 -13.50 -26.37 -20.50
CA LEU A 95 -13.23 -27.41 -21.51
C LEU A 95 -14.53 -27.85 -22.22
N GLN A 96 -15.60 -28.11 -21.47
CA GLN A 96 -16.89 -28.46 -22.03
C GLN A 96 -17.46 -27.36 -22.96
N ALA A 97 -17.37 -26.10 -22.54
CA ALA A 97 -17.84 -24.98 -23.37
C ALA A 97 -17.01 -24.82 -24.64
N ARG A 98 -15.68 -25.01 -24.57
CA ARG A 98 -14.79 -24.99 -25.74
C ARG A 98 -15.13 -26.07 -26.74
N GLU A 99 -15.41 -27.29 -26.28
CA GLU A 99 -15.83 -28.41 -27.14
C GLU A 99 -17.17 -28.09 -27.83
N THR A 100 -18.10 -27.44 -27.12
CA THR A 100 -19.37 -26.99 -27.72
C THR A 100 -19.13 -25.91 -28.79
N THR A 101 -18.23 -24.97 -28.56
CA THR A 101 -17.83 -23.96 -29.55
C THR A 101 -17.21 -24.62 -30.80
N GLN A 102 -16.34 -25.63 -30.62
CA GLN A 102 -15.73 -26.35 -31.74
C GLN A 102 -16.78 -27.09 -32.61
N ARG A 103 -17.79 -27.71 -31.98
CA ARG A 103 -18.90 -28.31 -32.71
C ARG A 103 -19.72 -27.28 -33.48
N ALA A 104 -20.05 -26.16 -32.86
CA ALA A 104 -20.78 -25.07 -33.52
C ALA A 104 -20.00 -24.51 -34.72
N ARG A 105 -18.68 -24.37 -34.60
CA ARG A 105 -17.81 -23.93 -35.71
C ARG A 105 -17.78 -24.97 -36.85
N ALA A 106 -17.67 -26.27 -36.55
CA ALA A 106 -17.71 -27.29 -37.56
C ALA A 106 -19.06 -27.33 -38.32
N GLU A 107 -20.17 -27.16 -37.60
CA GLU A 107 -21.50 -27.05 -38.21
C GLU A 107 -21.61 -25.79 -39.10
N ARG A 108 -21.13 -24.64 -38.61
CA ARG A 108 -21.10 -23.42 -39.43
C ARG A 108 -20.27 -23.59 -40.71
N ASP A 109 -19.15 -24.27 -40.64
CA ASP A 109 -18.31 -24.56 -41.82
C ASP A 109 -19.01 -25.44 -42.81
N ALA A 110 -19.81 -26.43 -42.35
CA ALA A 110 -20.67 -27.26 -43.23
C ALA A 110 -21.77 -26.41 -43.90
N GLN A 111 -22.48 -25.55 -43.15
CA GLN A 111 -23.48 -24.66 -43.71
C GLN A 111 -22.86 -23.64 -44.67
N GLN A 112 -21.67 -23.15 -44.41
CA GLN A 112 -20.94 -22.26 -45.31
C GLN A 112 -20.61 -22.94 -46.64
N ALA A 113 -20.23 -24.20 -46.61
CA ALA A 113 -19.97 -24.99 -47.83
C ALA A 113 -21.25 -25.17 -48.65
N ALA A 114 -22.39 -25.47 -48.00
CA ALA A 114 -23.67 -25.63 -48.65
C ALA A 114 -24.17 -24.33 -49.31
N ALA A 115 -24.09 -23.21 -48.54
CA ALA A 115 -24.46 -21.87 -49.06
C ALA A 115 -23.57 -21.48 -50.27
N ARG A 116 -22.28 -21.78 -50.19
CA ARG A 116 -21.33 -21.54 -51.31
C ARG A 116 -21.74 -22.32 -52.55
N LEU A 117 -22.12 -23.59 -52.42
CA LEU A 117 -22.56 -24.43 -53.54
C LEU A 117 -23.84 -23.86 -54.17
N ALA A 118 -24.86 -23.57 -53.33
CA ALA A 118 -26.12 -23.00 -53.82
C ALA A 118 -25.92 -21.64 -54.54
N ARG A 119 -24.99 -20.83 -54.05
CA ARG A 119 -24.62 -19.53 -54.71
C ARG A 119 -24.01 -19.80 -56.11
N LEU A 120 -23.13 -20.80 -56.24
CA LEU A 120 -22.51 -21.15 -57.53
C LEU A 120 -23.57 -21.65 -58.53
N GLU A 121 -24.52 -22.50 -58.07
CA GLU A 121 -25.61 -23.02 -58.88
C GLU A 121 -26.54 -21.89 -59.36
N LEU A 122 -26.92 -20.98 -58.47
CA LEU A 122 -27.68 -19.81 -58.80
C LEU A 122 -27.00 -18.92 -59.85
N ALA A 123 -25.69 -18.67 -59.65
CA ALA A 123 -24.91 -17.89 -60.62
C ALA A 123 -24.86 -18.56 -61.99
N HIS A 124 -24.74 -19.90 -62.04
CA HIS A 124 -24.77 -20.67 -63.29
C HIS A 124 -26.11 -20.57 -64.00
N VAL A 125 -27.23 -20.76 -63.27
CA VAL A 125 -28.57 -20.65 -63.81
C VAL A 125 -28.87 -19.25 -64.32
N HIS A 126 -28.41 -18.16 -63.67
CA HIS A 126 -28.50 -16.82 -64.18
C HIS A 126 -27.76 -16.62 -65.51
N VAL A 127 -26.64 -17.28 -65.77
CA VAL A 127 -25.97 -17.24 -67.06
C VAL A 127 -26.77 -17.94 -68.12
N MET A 128 -27.33 -19.13 -67.81
CA MET A 128 -28.19 -19.89 -68.75
C MET A 128 -29.50 -19.16 -69.08
N ALA A 129 -30.12 -18.46 -68.07
CA ALA A 129 -31.32 -17.67 -68.31
C ALA A 129 -31.08 -16.50 -69.29
N ARG A 130 -29.93 -15.85 -69.22
CA ARG A 130 -29.55 -14.82 -70.20
C ARG A 130 -29.42 -15.35 -71.61
N GLN A 131 -29.08 -16.61 -71.75
CA GLN A 131 -29.00 -17.33 -73.02
C GLN A 131 -30.36 -17.96 -73.44
N ARG A 132 -31.43 -17.76 -72.64
CA ARG A 132 -32.76 -18.36 -72.82
C ARG A 132 -32.78 -19.87 -72.80
N LEU A 133 -31.90 -20.51 -72.06
CA LEU A 133 -31.79 -21.95 -71.96
C LEU A 133 -32.57 -22.56 -70.80
N VAL A 134 -33.04 -21.72 -69.86
CA VAL A 134 -33.85 -22.12 -68.68
C VAL A 134 -35.02 -21.16 -68.48
N SER A 135 -36.05 -21.62 -67.75
CA SER A 135 -37.23 -20.84 -67.41
C SER A 135 -37.00 -19.90 -66.21
N ASP A 136 -37.84 -18.84 -66.12
CA ASP A 136 -37.82 -17.97 -64.95
C ASP A 136 -38.18 -18.73 -63.66
N MET A 137 -38.98 -19.76 -63.73
CA MET A 137 -39.30 -20.65 -62.61
C MET A 137 -38.07 -21.33 -62.05
N GLU A 138 -37.15 -21.84 -62.88
CA GLU A 138 -35.89 -22.44 -62.46
C GLU A 138 -34.99 -21.44 -61.78
N VAL A 139 -34.94 -20.20 -62.27
CA VAL A 139 -34.17 -19.13 -61.59
C VAL A 139 -34.73 -18.87 -60.21
N GLN A 140 -36.06 -18.71 -60.08
CA GLN A 140 -36.73 -18.51 -58.78
C GLN A 140 -36.51 -19.68 -57.84
N GLN A 141 -36.54 -20.91 -58.33
CA GLN A 141 -36.23 -22.08 -57.50
C GLN A 141 -34.82 -22.03 -56.92
N ARG A 142 -33.80 -21.77 -57.75
CA ARG A 142 -32.38 -21.66 -57.28
C ARG A 142 -32.16 -20.46 -56.39
N GLN A 143 -32.89 -19.36 -56.58
CA GLN A 143 -32.83 -18.24 -55.68
C GLN A 143 -33.37 -18.64 -54.30
N ALA A 144 -34.53 -19.29 -54.24
CA ALA A 144 -35.08 -19.77 -52.96
C ALA A 144 -34.18 -20.77 -52.25
N ASP A 145 -33.52 -21.70 -53.03
CA ASP A 145 -32.54 -22.63 -52.46
C ASP A 145 -31.35 -21.89 -51.87
N TYR A 146 -30.78 -20.90 -52.56
CA TYR A 146 -29.70 -20.06 -52.03
C TYR A 146 -30.12 -19.31 -50.76
N ASP A 147 -31.29 -18.65 -50.79
CA ASP A 147 -31.81 -17.87 -49.65
C ASP A 147 -31.98 -18.79 -48.41
N ALA A 148 -32.44 -20.03 -48.60
CA ALA A 148 -32.60 -21.00 -47.53
C ALA A 148 -31.25 -21.41 -46.93
N HIS A 149 -30.22 -21.68 -47.75
CA HIS A 149 -28.90 -22.01 -47.30
C HIS A 149 -28.15 -20.82 -46.65
N ASP A 150 -28.36 -19.62 -47.16
CA ASP A 150 -27.81 -18.40 -46.57
C ASP A 150 -28.41 -18.14 -45.18
N ALA A 151 -29.74 -18.28 -45.03
CA ALA A 151 -30.38 -18.19 -43.71
C ALA A 151 -29.87 -19.27 -42.73
N GLY A 152 -29.61 -20.50 -43.24
CA GLY A 152 -28.99 -21.57 -42.45
C GLY A 152 -27.57 -21.22 -41.96
N LEU A 153 -26.77 -20.59 -42.83
CA LEU A 153 -25.43 -20.12 -42.45
C LEU A 153 -25.53 -19.01 -41.39
N GLN A 154 -26.41 -18.02 -41.53
CA GLN A 154 -26.62 -16.98 -40.53
C GLN A 154 -27.04 -17.57 -39.19
N ALA A 155 -27.93 -18.54 -39.16
CA ALA A 155 -28.31 -19.24 -37.93
C ALA A 155 -27.11 -19.94 -37.27
N ALA A 156 -26.26 -20.60 -38.08
CA ALA A 156 -25.04 -21.24 -37.59
C ALA A 156 -24.02 -20.23 -37.06
N ASP A 157 -23.86 -19.06 -37.70
CA ASP A 157 -22.99 -17.99 -37.19
C ASP A 157 -23.48 -17.47 -35.84
N HIS A 158 -24.80 -17.29 -35.65
CA HIS A 158 -25.35 -16.96 -34.34
C HIS A 158 -25.14 -18.06 -33.29
N ALA A 159 -25.20 -19.32 -33.69
CA ALA A 159 -24.90 -20.45 -32.78
C ALA A 159 -23.42 -20.44 -32.31
N VAL A 160 -22.49 -20.12 -33.22
CA VAL A 160 -21.07 -19.94 -32.85
C VAL A 160 -20.92 -18.79 -31.87
N ALA A 161 -21.53 -17.63 -32.14
CA ALA A 161 -21.45 -16.48 -31.26
C ALA A 161 -22.01 -16.79 -29.86
N ALA A 162 -23.12 -17.52 -29.77
CA ALA A 162 -23.70 -17.95 -28.50
C ALA A 162 -22.76 -18.92 -27.74
N ALA A 163 -22.14 -19.87 -28.45
CA ALA A 163 -21.19 -20.82 -27.85
C ALA A 163 -19.89 -20.13 -27.39
N ASP A 164 -19.39 -19.16 -28.15
CA ASP A 164 -18.23 -18.33 -27.73
C ASP A 164 -18.55 -17.51 -26.47
N ALA A 165 -19.75 -16.92 -26.40
CA ALA A 165 -20.19 -16.20 -25.20
C ALA A 165 -20.29 -17.13 -23.96
N ALA A 166 -20.79 -18.35 -24.15
CA ALA A 166 -20.83 -19.36 -23.09
C ALA A 166 -19.42 -19.76 -22.62
N THR A 167 -18.46 -19.87 -23.56
CA THR A 167 -17.05 -20.15 -23.22
C THR A 167 -16.43 -19.00 -22.41
N GLN A 168 -16.70 -17.75 -22.76
CA GLN A 168 -16.24 -16.58 -21.99
C GLN A 168 -16.84 -16.55 -20.59
N ALA A 169 -18.12 -16.88 -20.44
CA ALA A 169 -18.78 -16.96 -19.14
C ALA A 169 -18.16 -18.06 -18.26
N ALA A 170 -17.88 -19.24 -18.82
CA ALA A 170 -17.18 -20.32 -18.10
C ALA A 170 -15.76 -19.92 -17.70
N GLN A 171 -15.02 -19.24 -18.59
CA GLN A 171 -13.68 -18.73 -18.30
C GLN A 171 -13.70 -17.73 -17.13
N ALA A 172 -14.63 -16.78 -17.15
CA ALA A 172 -14.77 -15.83 -16.04
C ALA A 172 -15.08 -16.50 -14.71
N GLN A 173 -15.78 -17.63 -14.72
CA GLN A 173 -16.04 -18.41 -13.51
C GLN A 173 -14.77 -19.14 -13.03
N ALA A 174 -13.96 -19.68 -13.93
CA ALA A 174 -12.67 -20.31 -13.61
C ALA A 174 -11.67 -19.27 -13.05
N ASP A 175 -11.60 -18.08 -13.67
CA ASP A 175 -10.74 -16.99 -13.20
C ASP A 175 -11.12 -16.54 -11.78
N ARG A 176 -12.43 -16.48 -11.50
CA ARG A 176 -12.91 -16.16 -10.13
C ARG A 176 -12.49 -17.23 -9.13
N ALA A 177 -12.63 -18.50 -9.47
CA ALA A 177 -12.20 -19.59 -8.61
C ALA A 177 -10.68 -19.60 -8.41
N GLY A 178 -9.90 -19.29 -9.46
CA GLY A 178 -8.45 -19.12 -9.39
C GLY A 178 -8.03 -17.98 -8.46
N THR A 179 -8.76 -16.85 -8.48
CA THR A 179 -8.51 -15.74 -7.56
C THR A 179 -8.69 -16.16 -6.11
N VAL A 180 -9.73 -16.97 -5.81
CA VAL A 180 -9.94 -17.48 -4.44
C VAL A 180 -8.77 -18.34 -3.99
N VAL A 181 -8.28 -19.24 -4.85
CA VAL A 181 -7.08 -20.07 -4.54
C VAL A 181 -5.86 -19.20 -4.32
N GLY A 182 -5.66 -18.16 -5.14
CA GLY A 182 -4.55 -17.21 -4.99
C GLY A 182 -4.61 -16.43 -3.68
N ASP A 183 -5.80 -16.02 -3.27
CA ASP A 183 -6.02 -15.27 -2.03
C ASP A 183 -5.74 -16.11 -0.76
N MET A 184 -5.68 -17.45 -0.86
CA MET A 184 -5.32 -18.35 0.25
C MET A 184 -3.82 -18.45 0.51
N LEU A 185 -3.01 -17.87 -0.37
CA LEU A 185 -1.59 -17.61 -0.14
C LEU A 185 -1.43 -16.17 0.33
N LEU A 186 -1.16 -15.99 1.61
CA LEU A 186 -0.99 -14.65 2.17
C LEU A 186 0.43 -14.15 1.95
N HIS A 187 0.53 -12.98 1.35
CA HIS A 187 1.81 -12.36 1.01
C HIS A 187 2.03 -11.08 1.83
N ALA A 188 3.29 -10.74 2.04
CA ALA A 188 3.66 -9.44 2.60
C ALA A 188 3.31 -8.32 1.59
N PRO A 189 2.49 -7.33 1.97
CA PRO A 189 2.11 -6.24 1.06
C PRO A 189 3.26 -5.28 0.77
N VAL A 190 4.19 -5.14 1.71
CA VAL A 190 5.39 -4.29 1.62
C VAL A 190 6.58 -5.02 2.23
N SER A 191 7.79 -4.53 1.96
CA SER A 191 8.98 -4.98 2.69
C SER A 191 8.99 -4.35 4.08
N GLY A 192 9.24 -5.16 5.11
CA GLY A 192 9.19 -4.68 6.48
C GLY A 192 9.56 -5.75 7.49
N ARG A 193 9.22 -5.51 8.75
CA ARG A 193 9.51 -6.42 9.85
C ARG A 193 8.23 -6.91 10.51
N ILE A 194 8.14 -8.20 10.76
CA ILE A 194 7.03 -8.76 11.54
C ILE A 194 7.16 -8.31 13.00
N GLU A 195 6.12 -7.66 13.50
CA GLU A 195 6.06 -7.19 14.88
C GLU A 195 5.44 -8.27 15.78
N TYR A 196 4.30 -8.81 15.38
CA TYR A 196 3.58 -9.83 16.15
C TYR A 196 3.07 -10.94 15.25
N ARG A 197 3.16 -12.16 15.73
CA ARG A 197 2.46 -13.32 15.21
C ARG A 197 1.20 -13.55 16.06
N ILE A 198 0.02 -13.40 15.46
CA ILE A 198 -1.26 -13.39 16.17
C ILE A 198 -1.86 -14.81 16.23
N VAL A 199 -1.52 -15.65 15.25
CA VAL A 199 -2.07 -17.00 15.13
C VAL A 199 -0.96 -18.05 15.04
N GLU A 200 -1.34 -19.30 15.37
CA GLU A 200 -0.47 -20.46 15.26
C GLU A 200 -0.88 -21.37 14.09
N LYS A 201 0.04 -22.19 13.62
CA LYS A 201 -0.24 -23.23 12.64
C LYS A 201 -1.35 -24.15 13.14
N GLY A 202 -2.35 -24.41 12.31
CA GLY A 202 -3.55 -25.19 12.66
C GLY A 202 -4.72 -24.37 13.19
N ALA A 203 -4.53 -23.09 13.47
CA ALA A 203 -5.61 -22.21 13.89
C ALA A 203 -6.67 -22.03 12.80
N VAL A 204 -7.92 -21.92 13.18
CA VAL A 204 -9.02 -21.52 12.30
C VAL A 204 -9.29 -20.05 12.49
N VAL A 205 -9.23 -19.28 11.39
CA VAL A 205 -9.33 -17.82 11.38
C VAL A 205 -10.60 -17.43 10.64
N PRO A 206 -11.44 -16.54 11.20
CA PRO A 206 -12.59 -16.00 10.48
C PRO A 206 -12.14 -15.02 9.38
N GLY A 207 -12.94 -14.82 8.35
CA GLY A 207 -12.67 -13.82 7.31
C GLY A 207 -12.47 -12.43 7.93
N GLY A 208 -11.41 -11.73 7.50
CA GLY A 208 -10.95 -10.48 8.09
C GLY A 208 -10.12 -10.65 9.38
N GLY A 209 -9.91 -11.88 9.85
CA GLY A 209 -9.09 -12.15 11.02
C GLY A 209 -7.60 -11.89 10.75
N ARG A 210 -6.93 -11.22 11.67
CA ARG A 210 -5.51 -10.89 11.57
C ARG A 210 -4.66 -12.09 11.91
N ILE A 211 -3.61 -12.34 11.11
CA ILE A 211 -2.63 -13.40 11.35
C ILE A 211 -1.29 -12.87 11.85
N ALA A 212 -0.92 -11.68 11.40
CA ALA A 212 0.30 -11.01 11.80
C ALA A 212 0.13 -9.49 11.76
N SER A 213 1.02 -8.81 12.45
CA SER A 213 1.21 -7.36 12.33
C SER A 213 2.65 -7.10 11.90
N MET A 214 2.86 -6.24 10.92
CA MET A 214 4.18 -5.86 10.44
C MET A 214 4.37 -4.35 10.48
N LEU A 215 5.62 -3.93 10.57
CA LEU A 215 6.03 -2.53 10.52
C LEU A 215 6.66 -2.23 9.15
N ASP A 216 6.22 -1.14 8.55
CA ASP A 216 6.81 -0.60 7.33
C ASP A 216 7.91 0.41 7.69
N PRO A 217 9.19 0.09 7.44
CA PRO A 217 10.28 1.01 7.73
C PRO A 217 10.34 2.20 6.75
N SER A 218 9.62 2.17 5.65
CA SER A 218 9.58 3.26 4.68
C SER A 218 8.59 4.37 5.07
N ASP A 219 7.62 4.05 5.91
CA ASP A 219 6.64 5.02 6.44
C ASP A 219 6.91 5.28 7.94
N MET A 220 7.89 6.16 8.17
CA MET A 220 8.42 6.51 9.48
C MET A 220 8.13 7.96 9.81
N TYR A 221 7.58 8.22 11.00
CA TYR A 221 7.30 9.57 11.46
C TYR A 221 7.52 9.72 12.97
N LEU A 222 7.87 10.95 13.40
CA LEU A 222 7.93 11.31 14.80
C LEU A 222 6.63 12.03 15.18
N THR A 223 5.92 11.49 16.15
CA THR A 223 4.76 12.18 16.75
C THR A 223 5.26 13.08 17.88
N VAL A 224 5.01 14.37 17.74
CA VAL A 224 5.37 15.42 18.70
C VAL A 224 4.16 16.25 19.08
N PHE A 225 4.26 16.95 20.21
CA PHE A 225 3.19 17.79 20.72
C PHE A 225 3.70 19.21 20.91
N TYR A 226 3.19 20.14 20.12
CA TYR A 226 3.55 21.56 20.21
C TYR A 226 2.44 22.39 20.85
N PRO A 227 2.81 23.47 21.60
CA PRO A 227 1.84 24.45 22.08
C PRO A 227 1.07 25.12 20.93
N ALA A 228 -0.10 25.67 21.23
CA ALA A 228 -0.97 26.32 20.26
C ALA A 228 -0.28 27.45 19.46
N GLU A 229 0.58 28.22 20.12
CA GLU A 229 1.33 29.32 19.49
C GLU A 229 2.24 28.83 18.35
N VAL A 230 2.88 27.66 18.54
CA VAL A 230 3.75 27.06 17.55
C VAL A 230 2.92 26.36 16.47
N ALA A 231 1.96 25.52 16.88
CA ALA A 231 1.15 24.73 15.97
C ALA A 231 0.31 25.58 15.00
N GLY A 232 -0.16 26.75 15.46
CA GLY A 232 -0.93 27.68 14.63
C GLY A 232 -0.14 28.31 13.47
N GLY A 233 1.19 28.33 13.55
CA GLY A 233 2.07 28.80 12.46
C GLY A 233 2.59 27.69 11.55
N LEU A 234 2.31 26.41 11.85
CA LEU A 234 2.83 25.29 11.07
C LEU A 234 1.89 24.91 9.93
N HIS A 235 2.48 24.64 8.78
CA HIS A 235 1.78 24.14 7.60
C HIS A 235 2.32 22.76 7.19
N VAL A 236 1.45 21.96 6.59
CA VAL A 236 1.87 20.70 5.99
C VAL A 236 2.87 21.01 4.87
N GLY A 237 4.01 20.30 4.90
CA GLY A 237 5.14 20.54 3.99
C GLY A 237 6.28 21.33 4.61
N ASP A 238 6.08 21.97 5.77
CA ASP A 238 7.14 22.70 6.46
C ASP A 238 8.31 21.78 6.81
N GLN A 239 9.51 22.34 6.74
CA GLN A 239 10.73 21.60 7.07
C GLN A 239 10.83 21.34 8.56
N ALA A 240 11.18 20.13 8.90
CA ALA A 240 11.44 19.69 10.25
C ALA A 240 12.78 18.96 10.35
N ARG A 241 13.26 18.79 11.57
CA ARG A 241 14.43 17.98 11.90
C ARG A 241 14.09 17.08 13.07
N ILE A 242 14.59 15.87 13.03
CA ILE A 242 14.44 14.88 14.10
C ILE A 242 15.82 14.54 14.63
N VAL A 243 15.96 14.52 15.94
CA VAL A 243 17.16 14.06 16.64
C VAL A 243 16.73 12.99 17.62
N LEU A 244 17.08 11.74 17.34
CA LEU A 244 16.73 10.62 18.20
C LEU A 244 17.78 10.44 19.32
N ASP A 245 17.30 10.14 20.51
CA ASP A 245 18.18 9.93 21.69
C ASP A 245 19.18 8.79 21.46
N ALA A 246 18.76 7.73 20.73
CA ALA A 246 19.58 6.57 20.43
C ALA A 246 20.66 6.82 19.37
N LEU A 247 20.53 7.86 18.53
CA LEU A 247 21.45 8.13 17.41
C LEU A 247 22.37 9.33 17.69
N HIS A 248 22.86 9.50 18.88
CA HIS A 248 23.82 10.50 19.35
C HIS A 248 24.15 11.61 18.31
N ARG A 249 23.36 12.69 18.27
CA ARG A 249 23.53 13.89 17.41
C ARG A 249 23.29 13.72 15.90
N GLN A 250 22.77 12.61 15.43
CA GLN A 250 22.43 12.48 14.02
C GLN A 250 21.11 13.21 13.75
N VAL A 251 21.14 14.19 12.86
CA VAL A 251 19.96 14.98 12.45
C VAL A 251 19.30 14.29 11.25
N ILE A 252 18.06 13.88 11.43
CA ILE A 252 17.26 13.26 10.36
C ILE A 252 16.38 14.33 9.74
N PRO A 253 16.43 14.56 8.42
CA PRO A 253 15.53 15.48 7.75
C PRO A 253 14.10 14.93 7.77
N ALA A 254 13.16 15.80 8.06
CA ALA A 254 11.73 15.47 8.08
C ALA A 254 10.90 16.66 7.57
N THR A 255 9.64 16.41 7.31
CA THR A 255 8.65 17.40 6.93
C THR A 255 7.40 17.26 7.79
N VAL A 256 6.71 18.36 8.05
CA VAL A 256 5.41 18.32 8.72
C VAL A 256 4.40 17.66 7.77
N SER A 257 3.90 16.49 8.13
CA SER A 257 2.90 15.75 7.34
C SER A 257 1.48 15.93 7.86
N PHE A 258 1.35 16.25 9.13
CA PHE A 258 0.04 16.41 9.78
C PHE A 258 0.13 17.35 10.97
N VAL A 259 -0.86 18.25 11.09
CA VAL A 259 -1.11 19.06 12.27
C VAL A 259 -2.55 18.78 12.70
N ALA A 260 -2.75 18.36 13.95
CA ALA A 260 -4.08 18.02 14.44
C ALA A 260 -4.98 19.28 14.43
N PRO A 261 -6.23 19.19 13.94
CA PRO A 261 -7.15 20.31 13.92
C PRO A 261 -7.70 20.62 15.33
N GLU A 262 -7.59 19.67 16.25
CA GLU A 262 -8.07 19.78 17.62
C GLU A 262 -6.93 19.65 18.61
N ALA A 263 -6.97 20.50 19.65
CA ALA A 263 -6.04 20.42 20.75
C ALA A 263 -6.29 19.16 21.59
N GLN A 264 -5.21 18.54 22.06
CA GLN A 264 -5.26 17.45 23.01
C GLN A 264 -4.78 17.94 24.38
N PHE A 265 -5.46 17.50 25.43
CA PHE A 265 -4.93 17.69 26.77
C PHE A 265 -3.84 16.64 27.01
N THR A 266 -2.71 17.06 27.54
CA THR A 266 -1.80 16.08 28.16
C THR A 266 -2.56 15.40 29.29
N PRO A 267 -2.55 14.04 29.40
CA PRO A 267 -3.36 13.33 30.38
C PRO A 267 -2.79 13.53 31.79
N LYS A 268 -3.13 14.66 32.42
CA LYS A 268 -3.04 14.91 33.86
C LYS A 268 -4.30 15.69 34.24
N TYR A 269 -5.12 15.06 35.02
CA TYR A 269 -6.30 15.68 35.64
C TYR A 269 -5.89 16.81 36.57
N VAL A 270 -6.07 18.07 36.22
CA VAL A 270 -6.30 19.17 37.14
C VAL A 270 -6.99 20.35 36.45
N GLU A 271 -8.05 20.86 37.04
CA GLU A 271 -8.86 21.97 36.56
C GLU A 271 -8.39 23.32 37.17
N THR A 272 -7.34 23.91 36.66
CA THR A 272 -6.97 25.27 37.03
C THR A 272 -6.74 26.17 35.82
N THR A 273 -6.98 27.49 35.98
CA THR A 273 -6.87 28.49 34.90
C THR A 273 -5.48 28.56 34.27
N THR A 274 -4.44 28.15 34.97
CA THR A 274 -3.04 28.11 34.50
C THR A 274 -2.77 26.89 33.59
N GLU A 275 -3.68 25.95 33.49
CA GLU A 275 -3.53 24.76 32.64
C GLU A 275 -4.17 24.89 31.25
N ARG A 276 -5.01 25.91 31.01
CA ARG A 276 -5.46 26.24 29.64
C ARG A 276 -4.31 26.66 28.72
N GLU A 277 -3.20 27.10 29.28
CA GLU A 277 -1.96 27.40 28.54
C GLU A 277 -1.21 26.19 28.07
N LYS A 278 -1.67 24.95 28.41
CA LYS A 278 -1.03 23.68 28.04
C LYS A 278 -1.79 22.90 26.99
N LEU A 279 -2.65 23.55 26.22
CA LEU A 279 -3.23 22.95 25.04
C LEU A 279 -2.13 22.66 24.02
N VAL A 280 -1.93 21.38 23.72
CA VAL A 280 -0.93 20.94 22.77
C VAL A 280 -1.60 20.32 21.55
N TYR A 281 -1.01 20.55 20.42
CA TYR A 281 -1.46 19.97 19.15
C TYR A 281 -0.50 18.88 18.73
N ARG A 282 -1.05 17.75 18.35
CA ARG A 282 -0.28 16.64 17.80
C ARG A 282 0.17 17.00 16.39
N VAL A 283 1.47 16.90 16.16
CA VAL A 283 2.10 17.12 14.87
C VAL A 283 2.87 15.86 14.50
N LYS A 284 2.77 15.41 13.25
CA LYS A 284 3.57 14.33 12.70
C LYS A 284 4.67 14.90 11.81
N LEU A 285 5.89 14.52 12.12
CA LEU A 285 7.08 14.84 11.34
C LEU A 285 7.49 13.61 10.54
N GLN A 286 7.20 13.61 9.25
CA GLN A 286 7.42 12.51 8.33
C GLN A 286 8.87 12.50 7.83
N VAL A 287 9.52 11.36 7.92
CA VAL A 287 10.82 11.11 7.30
C VAL A 287 10.59 10.67 5.86
N ALA A 288 11.39 11.18 4.92
CA ALA A 288 11.29 10.75 3.53
C ALA A 288 11.59 9.25 3.41
N PRO A 289 10.82 8.46 2.60
CA PRO A 289 10.98 7.01 2.52
C PRO A 289 12.40 6.55 2.18
N GLU A 290 13.13 7.30 1.37
CA GLU A 290 14.51 7.01 1.00
C GLU A 290 15.45 7.13 2.21
N THR A 291 15.27 8.20 3.00
CA THR A 291 16.01 8.41 4.24
C THR A 291 15.64 7.35 5.27
N ALA A 292 14.35 7.04 5.42
CA ALA A 292 13.87 6.03 6.36
C ALA A 292 14.49 4.65 6.08
N ARG A 293 14.58 4.24 4.81
CA ARG A 293 15.22 2.98 4.41
C ARG A 293 16.72 2.94 4.73
N GLN A 294 17.44 4.07 4.71
CA GLN A 294 18.87 4.11 5.06
C GLN A 294 19.12 3.73 6.52
N TYR A 295 18.19 4.09 7.39
CA TYR A 295 18.25 3.71 8.81
C TYR A 295 17.71 2.31 9.08
N GLY A 296 16.88 1.78 8.17
CA GLY A 296 16.42 0.40 8.11
C GLY A 296 16.05 -0.17 9.48
N THR A 297 16.70 -1.29 9.82
CA THR A 297 16.46 -2.04 11.05
C THR A 297 17.07 -1.42 12.32
N MET A 298 17.88 -0.37 12.17
CA MET A 298 18.50 0.31 13.34
C MET A 298 17.45 1.06 14.17
N LEU A 299 16.41 1.61 13.51
CA LEU A 299 15.35 2.34 14.17
C LEU A 299 14.19 1.41 14.55
N LYS A 300 13.73 1.58 15.77
CA LYS A 300 12.60 0.81 16.31
C LYS A 300 11.45 1.75 16.62
N SER A 301 10.24 1.29 16.37
CA SER A 301 9.05 2.00 16.85
C SER A 301 9.12 2.19 18.36
N GLY A 302 8.72 3.37 18.85
CA GLY A 302 8.76 3.70 20.25
C GLY A 302 10.02 4.41 20.72
N MET A 303 11.07 4.56 19.88
CA MET A 303 12.24 5.37 20.23
C MET A 303 11.83 6.81 20.49
N THR A 304 12.45 7.41 21.53
CA THR A 304 12.26 8.81 21.88
C THR A 304 13.26 9.70 21.16
N GLY A 305 12.87 10.96 21.00
CA GLY A 305 13.70 11.98 20.40
C GLY A 305 13.01 13.32 20.33
N ASP A 306 13.75 14.31 19.88
CA ASP A 306 13.26 15.67 19.74
C ASP A 306 12.91 15.96 18.29
N GLY A 307 11.73 16.51 18.09
CA GLY A 307 11.31 17.11 16.84
C GLY A 307 11.55 18.62 16.88
N TYR A 308 12.15 19.14 15.83
CA TYR A 308 12.39 20.57 15.64
C TYR A 308 11.63 21.05 14.42
N VAL A 309 10.88 22.13 14.58
CA VAL A 309 10.14 22.79 13.50
C VAL A 309 10.48 24.26 13.43
N ARG A 310 10.40 24.86 12.26
CA ARG A 310 10.51 26.30 12.06
C ARG A 310 9.12 26.90 11.96
N ALA A 311 8.74 27.72 12.93
CA ALA A 311 7.52 28.52 12.85
C ALA A 311 7.65 29.68 11.84
N ASP A 312 8.88 30.11 11.54
CA ASP A 312 9.21 31.12 10.52
C ASP A 312 10.20 30.54 9.50
N PRO A 313 9.82 30.39 8.23
CA PRO A 313 10.68 29.84 7.17
C PRO A 313 11.96 30.64 6.91
N THR A 314 12.02 31.91 7.30
CA THR A 314 13.18 32.78 7.06
C THR A 314 14.34 32.51 8.01
N ILE A 315 14.08 31.86 9.15
CA ILE A 315 15.08 31.54 10.15
C ILE A 315 15.97 30.41 9.69
N ARG A 316 17.28 30.60 9.81
CA ARG A 316 18.26 29.54 9.50
C ARG A 316 18.30 28.50 10.62
N TRP A 317 18.48 27.26 10.25
CA TRP A 317 18.77 26.20 11.20
C TRP A 317 20.07 26.48 11.95
N PRO A 318 20.15 26.27 13.26
CA PRO A 318 21.40 26.38 14.00
C PRO A 318 22.37 25.27 13.58
N ASP A 319 23.67 25.49 13.78
CA ASP A 319 24.73 24.54 13.38
C ASP A 319 24.55 23.14 13.97
N SER A 320 23.97 23.05 15.17
CA SER A 320 23.65 21.77 15.83
C SER A 320 22.56 20.94 15.11
N LEU A 321 21.77 21.59 14.25
CA LEU A 321 20.70 20.97 13.46
C LEU A 321 20.98 20.94 11.95
N PHE A 322 22.21 21.27 11.53
CA PHE A 322 22.60 21.08 10.13
C PHE A 322 22.64 19.58 9.80
N LEU A 323 22.14 19.27 8.60
CA LEU A 323 22.25 17.93 8.06
C LEU A 323 23.73 17.67 7.76
N ALA A 324 24.31 16.66 8.38
CA ALA A 324 25.58 16.14 7.90
C ALA A 324 25.35 15.70 6.45
N ASN A 325 26.06 16.34 5.50
CA ASN A 325 25.94 16.03 4.09
C ASN A 325 25.95 14.52 3.89
N ALA A 326 24.87 13.98 3.37
CA ALA A 326 24.84 12.63 2.85
C ALA A 326 25.87 12.58 1.70
N LYS A 327 27.02 11.95 1.94
CA LYS A 327 27.97 11.57 0.91
C LYS A 327 27.47 10.33 0.20
#